data_49c6ddc0d29be2faae6fe844b97496a2
#
_entry.id   49c6ddc0d29be2faae6fe844b97496a2
#
_cell.length_a   1.000
_cell.length_b   1.000
_cell.length_c   1.000
_cell.angle_alpha   90.00
_cell.angle_beta   90.00
_cell.angle_gamma   90.00
#
_symmetry.space_group_name_H-M   'P 1'
#
loop_
_entity.id
_entity.type
_entity.pdbx_description
1 polymer ?
#
loop_
_entity_poly.entity_id
_entity_poly.type
_entity_poly.pdbx_seq_one_letter_code
_entity_poly.pdbx_strand_id
1 'polypeptide(L)'
;MKNLTLAQRLTLVFTVLLIACCALSGYMQVRSSNQYSQSVIQRLSANLATQIAANNPLLSQGDWDPKAVHSLFDQLMAVNPSVEVYLLDKDGKIVGNAAPAGRLKTDKVDLTPVNALLEGANMPVYGDNPRDPQNRQVFSAAPLKEHGVTKGYVYIVLLGDEYTALTSDAQYQSSIALALRSMGLVALFGLLAGALAFRWVTRPVRKLTQQIAQLDSGGMDAIQALAKSPTPAGAPRDEVSQLQQAFVALAKRIDQQWQSLMVQDQQRREFIANISHDLRTPLTSLHGYLETLSVKSDHLSNEDRQRYLNIALTQSKKVGRLAQELFELARLEYGVVKPQKEPFSLSELVQDVFQKFELATETRGQKLLADITPGIPLVNADLGMIERVLTNLLDNAIRHTPEGGVIEIKLWKNGEQVMVQLKDTGPGIAPELKDSLFVRPSILSTNKHRAGGLGLMIVRRILQLHGGDIRLVEQQKQGACFQFSVPL
;
A
#
# COMPACT_ATOMS: atom_id res chain seq x y z
N MET A 1 27.60 -3.51 3.60
CA MET A 1 26.26 -3.16 4.11
C MET A 1 25.08 -3.78 3.34
N LYS A 2 25.28 -4.57 2.27
CA LYS A 2 24.19 -5.16 1.44
C LYS A 2 23.42 -6.31 2.10
N ASN A 3 23.94 -6.95 3.13
CA ASN A 3 23.33 -8.18 3.73
C ASN A 3 22.64 -7.96 5.10
N LEU A 4 22.49 -6.71 5.54
CA LEU A 4 21.82 -6.41 6.80
C LEU A 4 20.30 -6.26 6.58
N THR A 5 19.50 -6.91 7.43
CA THR A 5 18.04 -6.70 7.46
C THR A 5 17.72 -5.25 7.81
N LEU A 6 16.54 -4.76 7.41
CA LEU A 6 16.06 -3.41 7.75
C LEU A 6 16.20 -3.15 9.26
N ALA A 7 15.86 -4.15 10.05
CA ALA A 7 15.98 -4.16 11.50
C ALA A 7 17.41 -3.86 11.96
N GLN A 8 18.38 -4.59 11.45
CA GLN A 8 19.79 -4.42 11.81
C GLN A 8 20.34 -3.05 11.39
N ARG A 9 19.93 -2.51 10.24
CA ARG A 9 20.32 -1.16 9.79
C ARG A 9 19.76 -0.09 10.73
N LEU A 10 18.50 -0.21 11.12
CA LEU A 10 17.86 0.75 12.04
C LEU A 10 18.51 0.72 13.41
N THR A 11 18.81 -0.48 13.95
CA THR A 11 19.52 -0.66 15.22
C THR A 11 20.91 -0.03 15.16
N LEU A 12 21.64 -0.22 14.07
CA LEU A 12 22.98 0.34 13.90
C LEU A 12 22.95 1.87 13.89
N VAL A 13 22.03 2.48 13.12
CA VAL A 13 21.86 3.94 13.07
C VAL A 13 21.48 4.48 14.45
N PHE A 14 20.55 3.84 15.12
CA PHE A 14 20.13 4.25 16.47
C PHE A 14 21.27 4.15 17.49
N THR A 15 22.06 3.07 17.45
CA THR A 15 23.22 2.89 18.35
C THR A 15 24.28 3.96 18.12
N VAL A 16 24.59 4.29 16.86
CA VAL A 16 25.56 5.34 16.53
C VAL A 16 25.06 6.70 17.02
N LEU A 17 23.79 7.04 16.79
CA LEU A 17 23.20 8.28 17.28
C LEU A 17 23.20 8.36 18.82
N LEU A 18 22.89 7.26 19.49
CA LEU A 18 22.92 7.19 20.97
C LEU A 18 24.31 7.45 21.52
N ILE A 19 25.35 6.81 20.94
CA ILE A 19 26.75 7.01 21.33
C ILE A 19 27.15 8.46 21.12
N ALA A 20 26.84 9.07 19.98
CA ALA A 20 27.13 10.45 19.67
C ALA A 20 26.44 11.40 20.67
N CYS A 21 25.19 11.17 20.99
CA CYS A 21 24.41 11.96 21.94
C CYS A 21 24.99 11.86 23.38
N CYS A 22 25.36 10.64 23.80
CA CYS A 22 26.02 10.42 25.09
C CYS A 22 27.38 11.13 25.19
N ALA A 23 28.19 11.04 24.14
CA ALA A 23 29.52 11.71 24.10
C ALA A 23 29.39 13.23 24.17
N LEU A 24 28.44 13.81 23.40
CA LEU A 24 28.16 15.24 23.41
C LEU A 24 27.64 15.71 24.78
N SER A 25 26.70 14.96 25.38
CA SER A 25 26.16 15.26 26.70
C SER A 25 27.25 15.22 27.79
N GLY A 26 28.12 14.20 27.77
CA GLY A 26 29.24 14.07 28.70
C GLY A 26 30.22 15.22 28.57
N TYR A 27 30.57 15.60 27.34
CA TYR A 27 31.45 16.76 27.08
C TYR A 27 30.84 18.05 27.63
N MET A 28 29.58 18.32 27.35
CA MET A 28 28.90 19.52 27.85
C MET A 28 28.81 19.55 29.38
N GLN A 29 28.60 18.41 30.01
CA GLN A 29 28.48 18.29 31.47
C GLN A 29 29.82 18.59 32.17
N VAL A 30 30.90 18.01 31.66
CA VAL A 30 32.26 18.29 32.22
C VAL A 30 32.61 19.76 32.07
N ARG A 31 32.37 20.34 30.89
CA ARG A 31 32.65 21.76 30.64
C ARG A 31 31.82 22.69 31.54
N SER A 32 30.53 22.41 31.68
CA SER A 32 29.61 23.19 32.51
C SER A 32 29.96 23.10 33.98
N SER A 33 30.33 21.90 34.46
CA SER A 33 30.74 21.67 35.86
C SER A 33 31.97 22.48 36.22
N ASN A 34 32.99 22.50 35.33
CA ASN A 34 34.22 23.27 35.56
C ASN A 34 33.96 24.78 35.60
N GLN A 35 33.15 25.30 34.66
CA GLN A 35 32.80 26.73 34.65
C GLN A 35 32.01 27.14 35.89
N TYR A 36 31.07 26.30 36.32
CA TYR A 36 30.27 26.56 37.51
C TYR A 36 31.14 26.59 38.78
N SER A 37 32.03 25.60 38.93
CA SER A 37 32.95 25.52 40.07
C SER A 37 33.82 26.80 40.17
N GLN A 38 34.45 27.23 39.07
CA GLN A 38 35.27 28.43 39.03
C GLN A 38 34.47 29.71 39.31
N SER A 39 33.23 29.80 38.82
CA SER A 39 32.33 30.92 39.12
C SER A 39 32.00 31.01 40.61
N VAL A 40 31.71 29.86 41.25
CA VAL A 40 31.44 29.79 42.71
C VAL A 40 32.64 30.21 43.52
N ILE A 41 33.86 29.72 43.19
CA ILE A 41 35.11 30.09 43.89
C ILE A 41 35.35 31.60 43.76
N GLN A 42 35.19 32.15 42.55
CA GLN A 42 35.39 33.59 42.34
C GLN A 42 34.36 34.43 43.10
N ARG A 43 33.09 34.04 43.15
CA ARG A 43 32.05 34.75 43.93
C ARG A 43 32.31 34.71 45.44
N LEU A 44 32.70 33.57 45.98
CA LEU A 44 33.02 33.44 47.41
C LEU A 44 34.25 34.26 47.77
N SER A 45 35.22 34.41 46.87
CA SER A 45 36.42 35.14 47.07
C SER A 45 36.40 36.60 46.53
N ALA A 46 35.23 37.07 46.03
CA ALA A 46 35.12 38.38 45.39
C ALA A 46 35.60 39.54 46.26
N ASN A 47 35.32 39.47 47.56
CA ASN A 47 35.74 40.54 48.51
C ASN A 47 37.08 40.31 49.12
N LEU A 48 37.84 39.26 48.79
CA LEU A 48 39.09 38.92 49.43
C LEU A 48 40.16 40.02 49.20
N ALA A 49 40.33 40.46 47.93
CA ALA A 49 41.23 41.52 47.60
C ALA A 49 40.89 42.87 48.32
N THR A 50 39.57 43.16 48.40
CA THR A 50 39.09 44.40 49.07
C THR A 50 39.36 44.33 50.60
N GLN A 51 39.13 43.18 51.22
CA GLN A 51 39.45 43.00 52.65
C GLN A 51 40.90 43.08 52.92
N ILE A 52 41.80 42.52 52.12
CA ILE A 52 43.25 42.62 52.25
C ILE A 52 43.72 44.06 52.06
N ALA A 53 43.16 44.74 51.05
CA ALA A 53 43.46 46.15 50.80
C ALA A 53 43.02 47.08 51.96
N ALA A 54 41.84 46.81 52.56
CA ALA A 54 41.28 47.63 53.64
C ALA A 54 41.97 47.43 55.02
N ASN A 55 42.36 46.20 55.32
CA ASN A 55 42.87 45.84 56.65
C ASN A 55 44.36 45.98 56.78
N ASN A 56 45.06 46.33 55.71
CA ASN A 56 46.51 46.49 55.76
C ASN A 56 46.95 47.95 55.45
N PRO A 57 47.27 48.76 56.47
CA PRO A 57 47.68 50.17 56.29
C PRO A 57 48.90 50.37 55.39
N LEU A 58 49.80 49.38 55.33
CA LEU A 58 50.98 49.41 54.46
C LEU A 58 50.62 49.48 52.95
N LEU A 59 49.45 48.94 52.56
CA LEU A 59 48.99 48.95 51.17
C LEU A 59 48.29 50.28 50.81
N SER A 60 47.78 51.01 51.78
CA SER A 60 47.05 52.28 51.61
C SER A 60 47.91 53.54 51.57
N GLN A 61 49.21 53.49 52.01
CA GLN A 61 50.09 54.65 52.11
C GLN A 61 50.83 54.99 50.80
N GLY A 62 50.68 54.21 49.73
CA GLY A 62 51.23 54.50 48.40
C GLY A 62 52.78 54.42 48.27
N ASP A 63 53.49 54.31 49.31
CA ASP A 63 54.95 54.10 49.34
C ASP A 63 55.19 52.64 49.76
N TRP A 64 55.32 51.76 48.79
CA TRP A 64 55.35 50.30 49.01
C TRP A 64 56.82 49.83 49.21
N ASP A 65 57.26 49.69 50.48
CA ASP A 65 58.52 49.02 50.77
C ASP A 65 58.42 47.52 50.31
N PRO A 66 59.27 47.11 49.35
CA PRO A 66 59.24 45.78 48.81
C PRO A 66 59.38 44.64 49.83
N LYS A 67 60.21 44.94 50.90
CA LYS A 67 60.41 43.91 51.97
C LYS A 67 59.16 43.74 52.85
N ALA A 68 58.51 44.86 53.22
CA ALA A 68 57.34 44.86 54.05
C ALA A 68 56.12 44.19 53.29
N VAL A 69 56.01 44.55 52.03
CA VAL A 69 54.98 43.93 51.17
C VAL A 69 55.22 42.43 50.99
N HIS A 70 56.43 41.98 50.73
CA HIS A 70 56.81 40.59 50.63
C HIS A 70 56.46 39.81 51.92
N SER A 71 56.89 40.35 53.09
CA SER A 71 56.56 39.68 54.36
C SER A 71 55.08 39.57 54.67
N LEU A 72 54.32 40.63 54.35
CA LEU A 72 52.85 40.61 54.49
C LEU A 72 52.17 39.53 53.59
N PHE A 73 52.59 39.48 52.33
CA PHE A 73 52.02 38.51 51.38
C PHE A 73 52.45 37.08 51.71
N ASP A 74 53.68 36.87 52.20
CA ASP A 74 54.14 35.57 52.65
C ASP A 74 53.31 35.06 53.85
N GLN A 75 53.01 35.94 54.84
CA GLN A 75 52.11 35.61 55.95
C GLN A 75 50.68 35.28 55.45
N LEU A 76 50.14 36.04 54.49
CA LEU A 76 48.78 35.77 53.92
C LEU A 76 48.76 34.46 53.19
N MET A 77 49.79 34.14 52.42
CA MET A 77 49.84 32.85 51.69
C MET A 77 50.14 31.66 52.60
N ALA A 78 50.85 31.86 53.72
CA ALA A 78 51.05 30.85 54.75
C ALA A 78 49.73 30.46 55.45
N VAL A 79 48.79 31.41 55.62
CA VAL A 79 47.45 31.17 56.16
C VAL A 79 46.52 30.53 55.14
N ASN A 80 46.68 30.94 53.89
CA ASN A 80 45.84 30.35 52.79
C ASN A 80 46.74 30.06 51.57
N PRO A 81 47.30 28.87 51.49
CA PRO A 81 48.17 28.45 50.37
C PRO A 81 47.51 28.35 49.03
N SER A 82 46.17 28.39 49.00
CA SER A 82 45.36 28.30 47.74
C SER A 82 45.29 29.64 47.00
N VAL A 83 45.83 30.70 47.52
CA VAL A 83 45.80 32.03 46.87
C VAL A 83 47.21 32.54 46.64
N GLU A 84 47.43 33.33 45.60
CA GLU A 84 48.67 34.01 45.30
C GLU A 84 48.39 35.51 45.21
N VAL A 85 49.07 36.29 46.05
CA VAL A 85 48.81 37.71 46.19
C VAL A 85 49.91 38.53 45.48
N TYR A 86 49.45 39.45 44.63
CA TYR A 86 50.28 40.34 43.86
C TYR A 86 49.86 41.80 44.08
N LEU A 87 50.80 42.67 44.13
CA LEU A 87 50.60 44.11 44.12
C LEU A 87 51.00 44.66 42.74
N LEU A 88 50.03 45.30 42.09
CA LEU A 88 50.16 45.85 40.74
C LEU A 88 50.19 47.37 40.81
N ASP A 89 51.04 48.02 40.02
CA ASP A 89 50.91 49.44 39.76
C ASP A 89 49.77 49.82 38.85
N LYS A 90 49.60 51.10 38.54
CA LYS A 90 48.52 51.60 37.64
C LYS A 90 48.58 51.03 36.20
N ASP A 91 49.73 50.54 35.77
CA ASP A 91 49.96 50.02 34.40
C ASP A 91 49.99 48.49 34.39
N GLY A 92 49.70 47.85 35.53
CA GLY A 92 49.62 46.36 35.67
C GLY A 92 50.96 45.69 35.91
N LYS A 93 52.04 46.46 36.15
CA LYS A 93 53.34 45.91 36.49
C LYS A 93 53.35 45.44 37.96
N ILE A 94 53.93 44.24 38.18
CA ILE A 94 54.01 43.65 39.51
C ILE A 94 55.09 44.37 40.30
N VAL A 95 54.71 45.10 41.34
CA VAL A 95 55.62 45.87 42.23
C VAL A 95 55.85 45.18 43.58
N GLY A 96 55.00 44.17 43.89
CA GLY A 96 55.19 43.38 45.10
C GLY A 96 54.59 42.01 44.94
N ASN A 97 55.25 40.96 45.46
CA ASN A 97 54.81 39.60 45.48
C ASN A 97 55.50 38.79 46.56
N ALA A 98 55.00 37.62 46.88
CA ALA A 98 55.60 36.63 47.76
C ALA A 98 56.04 35.36 47.04
N ALA A 99 56.23 35.43 45.74
CA ALA A 99 56.63 34.26 44.97
C ALA A 99 58.13 33.90 45.31
N PRO A 100 58.42 32.59 45.41
CA PRO A 100 59.83 32.18 45.53
C PRO A 100 60.66 32.65 44.34
N ALA A 101 61.93 32.93 44.57
CA ALA A 101 62.85 33.43 43.54
C ALA A 101 62.87 32.53 42.31
N GLY A 102 62.64 33.11 41.11
CA GLY A 102 62.63 32.41 39.83
C GLY A 102 61.26 31.71 39.41
N ARG A 103 60.22 31.77 40.25
CA ARG A 103 58.93 31.25 39.91
C ARG A 103 58.02 32.23 39.18
N LEU A 104 58.32 33.52 39.22
CA LEU A 104 57.58 34.52 38.46
C LEU A 104 58.01 34.48 36.98
N LYS A 105 57.09 34.21 36.07
CA LYS A 105 57.38 34.12 34.63
C LYS A 105 57.02 35.41 33.87
N THR A 106 56.18 36.28 34.46
CA THR A 106 55.80 37.56 33.90
C THR A 106 55.83 38.60 34.99
N ASP A 107 56.28 39.84 34.66
CA ASP A 107 56.33 41.00 35.55
C ASP A 107 55.11 41.93 35.34
N LYS A 108 54.21 41.58 34.47
CA LYS A 108 53.01 42.37 34.11
C LYS A 108 51.76 41.51 34.01
N VAL A 109 50.63 42.07 34.47
CA VAL A 109 49.28 41.47 34.37
C VAL A 109 48.42 42.37 33.48
N ASP A 110 47.63 41.77 32.60
CA ASP A 110 46.62 42.48 31.79
C ASP A 110 45.51 43.03 32.72
N LEU A 111 45.33 44.35 32.70
CA LEU A 111 44.33 45.05 33.52
C LEU A 111 42.89 44.96 32.87
N THR A 112 42.80 44.56 31.65
CA THR A 112 41.48 44.46 30.95
C THR A 112 40.50 43.55 31.72
N PRO A 113 40.85 42.31 32.12
CA PRO A 113 40.01 41.48 32.97
C PRO A 113 39.74 42.04 34.36
N VAL A 114 40.77 42.76 34.93
CA VAL A 114 40.66 43.37 36.25
C VAL A 114 39.57 44.44 36.23
N ASN A 115 39.66 45.35 35.28
CA ASN A 115 38.64 46.42 35.11
C ASN A 115 37.28 45.84 34.84
N ALA A 116 37.13 44.81 33.96
CA ALA A 116 35.90 44.16 33.70
C ALA A 116 35.27 43.55 34.98
N LEU A 117 36.07 42.90 35.83
CA LEU A 117 35.57 42.34 37.10
C LEU A 117 35.11 43.46 38.05
N LEU A 118 35.84 44.59 38.15
CA LEU A 118 35.50 45.74 39.01
C LEU A 118 34.23 46.47 38.51
N GLU A 119 33.98 46.45 37.23
CA GLU A 119 32.77 46.98 36.58
C GLU A 119 31.53 46.03 36.67
N GLY A 120 31.72 44.83 37.25
CA GLY A 120 30.63 43.90 37.50
C GLY A 120 30.38 42.92 36.36
N ALA A 121 31.37 42.54 35.59
CA ALA A 121 31.26 41.51 34.56
C ALA A 121 30.73 40.15 35.14
N ASN A 122 30.03 39.40 34.31
CA ASN A 122 29.54 38.07 34.70
C ASN A 122 30.70 37.11 35.00
N MET A 123 30.71 36.57 36.21
CA MET A 123 31.69 35.55 36.62
C MET A 123 31.41 34.19 35.96
N PRO A 124 32.44 33.41 35.62
CA PRO A 124 33.85 33.59 35.94
C PRO A 124 34.59 34.53 34.97
N VAL A 125 35.37 35.44 35.50
CA VAL A 125 36.32 36.26 34.75
C VAL A 125 37.73 35.71 34.98
N TYR A 126 38.43 35.45 33.87
CA TYR A 126 39.78 34.86 33.91
C TYR A 126 40.83 35.95 33.68
N GLY A 127 41.80 36.01 34.54
CA GLY A 127 42.97 36.88 34.45
C GLY A 127 44.27 36.10 34.29
N ASP A 128 45.35 36.82 34.09
CA ASP A 128 46.68 36.24 33.93
C ASP A 128 47.17 35.65 35.26
N ASN A 129 47.80 34.48 35.18
CA ASN A 129 48.55 33.92 36.28
C ASN A 129 50.05 34.27 36.12
N PRO A 130 50.66 35.12 36.98
CA PRO A 130 52.05 35.50 36.82
C PRO A 130 53.07 34.36 36.92
N ARG A 131 52.66 33.21 37.54
CA ARG A 131 53.49 31.99 37.61
C ARG A 131 53.32 31.09 36.44
N ASP A 132 52.11 31.11 35.84
CA ASP A 132 51.79 30.31 34.65
C ASP A 132 50.95 31.08 33.60
N PRO A 133 51.61 31.90 32.77
CA PRO A 133 50.95 32.79 31.80
C PRO A 133 50.18 32.09 30.74
N GLN A 134 50.37 30.77 30.55
CA GLN A 134 49.62 29.97 29.59
C GLN A 134 48.23 29.57 30.11
N ASN A 135 48.05 29.57 31.44
CA ASN A 135 46.78 29.15 32.08
C ASN A 135 46.15 30.33 32.80
N ARG A 136 45.18 30.97 32.19
CA ARG A 136 44.37 31.98 32.83
C ARG A 136 43.55 31.39 33.97
N GLN A 137 43.51 32.07 35.10
CA GLN A 137 42.79 31.62 36.30
C GLN A 137 41.84 32.71 36.81
N VAL A 138 40.84 32.24 37.59
CA VAL A 138 39.94 33.18 38.28
C VAL A 138 40.69 33.93 39.36
N PHE A 139 40.36 35.18 39.56
CA PHE A 139 41.03 36.05 40.43
C PHE A 139 40.06 36.96 41.23
N SER A 140 40.57 37.58 42.31
CA SER A 140 39.93 38.67 43.02
C SER A 140 40.84 39.92 42.89
N ALA A 141 40.26 41.09 42.73
CA ALA A 141 41.02 42.34 42.60
C ALA A 141 40.32 43.48 43.33
N ALA A 142 41.15 44.37 43.87
CA ALA A 142 40.64 45.59 44.49
C ALA A 142 41.60 46.79 44.16
N PRO A 143 41.03 47.95 43.83
CA PRO A 143 41.86 49.15 43.60
C PRO A 143 42.39 49.70 44.92
N LEU A 144 43.68 50.10 44.91
CA LEU A 144 44.35 50.85 45.99
C LEU A 144 44.21 52.32 45.66
N LYS A 145 43.49 53.08 46.50
CA LYS A 145 43.24 54.50 46.30
C LYS A 145 43.93 55.34 47.38
N GLU A 146 44.68 56.32 46.96
CA GLU A 146 45.24 57.36 47.83
C GLU A 146 44.63 58.73 47.44
N HIS A 147 44.01 59.39 48.38
CA HIS A 147 43.25 60.64 48.13
C HIS A 147 42.29 60.60 46.95
N GLY A 148 41.64 59.45 46.73
CA GLY A 148 40.68 59.24 45.66
C GLY A 148 41.25 58.84 44.28
N VAL A 149 42.56 58.84 44.14
CA VAL A 149 43.24 58.43 42.89
C VAL A 149 43.77 57.01 43.03
N THR A 150 43.49 56.15 42.01
CA THR A 150 43.98 54.77 41.98
C THR A 150 45.47 54.75 41.70
N LYS A 151 46.26 54.26 42.64
CA LYS A 151 47.73 54.11 42.56
C LYS A 151 48.13 52.74 42.06
N GLY A 152 47.28 51.71 42.26
CA GLY A 152 47.54 50.34 41.88
C GLY A 152 46.40 49.43 42.27
N TYR A 153 46.63 48.11 42.21
CA TYR A 153 45.64 47.08 42.51
C TYR A 153 46.24 45.97 43.37
N VAL A 154 45.47 45.46 44.31
CA VAL A 154 45.71 44.14 44.89
C VAL A 154 45.09 43.12 43.95
N TYR A 155 45.89 42.22 43.47
CA TYR A 155 45.46 41.15 42.52
C TYR A 155 45.76 39.81 43.17
N ILE A 156 44.72 38.97 43.29
CA ILE A 156 44.85 37.71 43.99
C ILE A 156 44.39 36.61 43.03
N VAL A 157 45.30 35.76 42.59
CA VAL A 157 45.03 34.59 41.83
C VAL A 157 44.39 33.53 42.78
N LEU A 158 43.22 33.09 42.43
CA LEU A 158 42.51 32.05 43.17
C LEU A 158 42.88 30.70 42.53
N LEU A 159 42.99 29.65 43.31
CA LEU A 159 43.43 28.32 42.83
C LEU A 159 44.94 28.37 42.40
N GLY A 160 45.82 28.86 43.26
CA GLY A 160 47.27 28.88 43.00
C GLY A 160 47.83 27.47 42.73
N ASP A 161 49.09 27.44 42.25
CA ASP A 161 49.73 26.19 41.77
C ASP A 161 49.69 25.04 42.81
N GLU A 162 49.79 25.28 44.09
CA GLU A 162 49.73 24.26 45.15
C GLU A 162 48.34 23.66 45.31
N TYR A 163 47.28 24.49 45.23
CA TYR A 163 45.90 24.03 45.33
C TYR A 163 45.52 23.23 44.08
N THR A 164 45.95 23.68 42.92
CA THR A 164 45.70 23.02 41.66
C THR A 164 46.36 21.64 41.64
N ALA A 165 47.57 21.52 42.14
CA ALA A 165 48.27 20.23 42.22
C ALA A 165 47.60 19.20 43.19
N LEU A 166 47.02 19.71 44.30
CA LEU A 166 46.39 18.82 45.30
C LEU A 166 44.94 18.46 45.02
N THR A 167 44.22 19.31 44.31
CA THR A 167 42.75 19.13 44.11
C THR A 167 42.37 18.73 42.71
N SER A 168 43.24 18.92 41.70
CA SER A 168 42.92 18.62 40.31
C SER A 168 42.49 17.15 40.11
N ASP A 169 43.16 16.22 40.76
CA ASP A 169 42.86 14.79 40.59
C ASP A 169 41.51 14.37 41.21
N ALA A 170 41.20 14.83 42.41
CA ALA A 170 39.99 14.46 43.10
C ALA A 170 38.72 15.09 42.51
N GLN A 171 38.79 16.36 42.12
CA GLN A 171 37.70 17.13 41.57
C GLN A 171 37.42 16.70 40.10
N TYR A 172 38.49 16.43 39.35
CA TYR A 172 38.39 15.90 37.99
C TYR A 172 37.78 14.49 37.99
N GLN A 173 38.24 13.60 38.90
CA GLN A 173 37.68 12.25 39.04
C GLN A 173 36.21 12.24 39.45
N SER A 174 35.78 13.12 40.37
CA SER A 174 34.36 13.18 40.76
C SER A 174 33.46 13.68 39.64
N SER A 175 33.89 14.67 38.85
CA SER A 175 33.16 15.22 37.71
C SER A 175 33.05 14.20 36.59
N ILE A 176 34.11 13.45 36.30
CA ILE A 176 34.12 12.36 35.32
C ILE A 176 33.23 11.21 35.78
N ALA A 177 33.31 10.81 37.07
CA ALA A 177 32.48 9.75 37.59
C ALA A 177 30.96 10.08 37.51
N LEU A 178 30.59 11.34 37.78
CA LEU A 178 29.21 11.80 37.62
C LEU A 178 28.79 11.81 36.15
N ALA A 179 29.65 12.30 35.24
CA ALA A 179 29.40 12.26 33.80
C ALA A 179 29.23 10.83 33.28
N LEU A 180 30.07 9.89 33.69
CA LEU A 180 29.99 8.48 33.30
C LEU A 180 28.70 7.82 33.83
N ARG A 181 28.28 8.12 35.06
CA ARG A 181 27.02 7.58 35.61
C ARG A 181 25.79 8.13 34.86
N SER A 182 25.77 9.44 34.56
CA SER A 182 24.69 10.04 33.79
C SER A 182 24.63 9.50 32.36
N MET A 183 25.79 9.34 31.69
CA MET A 183 25.90 8.71 30.40
C MET A 183 25.39 7.25 30.40
N GLY A 184 25.77 6.48 31.43
CA GLY A 184 25.29 5.09 31.60
C GLY A 184 23.80 5.00 31.73
N LEU A 185 23.18 5.90 32.51
CA LEU A 185 21.72 5.98 32.66
C LEU A 185 21.02 6.34 31.31
N VAL A 186 21.50 7.36 30.64
CA VAL A 186 20.96 7.78 29.33
C VAL A 186 21.07 6.65 28.31
N ALA A 187 22.23 5.98 28.27
CA ALA A 187 22.45 4.83 27.37
C ALA A 187 21.49 3.67 27.70
N LEU A 188 21.31 3.34 28.98
CA LEU A 188 20.40 2.27 29.42
C LEU A 188 18.95 2.58 29.01
N PHE A 189 18.46 3.77 29.33
CA PHE A 189 17.11 4.20 28.95
C PHE A 189 16.93 4.27 27.43
N GLY A 190 17.92 4.78 26.73
CA GLY A 190 17.91 4.83 25.26
C GLY A 190 17.84 3.44 24.63
N LEU A 191 18.62 2.48 25.11
CA LEU A 191 18.59 1.10 24.63
C LEU A 191 17.24 0.42 24.93
N LEU A 192 16.69 0.62 26.12
CA LEU A 192 15.37 0.07 26.49
C LEU A 192 14.26 0.66 25.62
N ALA A 193 14.24 1.99 25.48
CA ALA A 193 13.25 2.67 24.64
C ALA A 193 13.37 2.26 23.17
N GLY A 194 14.62 2.17 22.67
CA GLY A 194 14.90 1.71 21.30
C GLY A 194 14.46 0.27 21.06
N ALA A 195 14.73 -0.64 22.01
CA ALA A 195 14.29 -2.03 21.92
C ALA A 195 12.77 -2.17 21.93
N LEU A 196 12.08 -1.38 22.75
CA LEU A 196 10.61 -1.35 22.81
C LEU A 196 10.01 -0.79 21.52
N ALA A 197 10.49 0.36 21.04
CA ALA A 197 10.04 1.00 19.80
C ALA A 197 10.29 0.08 18.60
N PHE A 198 11.47 -0.53 18.53
CA PHE A 198 11.83 -1.48 17.49
C PHE A 198 10.90 -2.70 17.48
N ARG A 199 10.63 -3.26 18.66
CA ARG A 199 9.72 -4.40 18.79
C ARG A 199 8.28 -4.04 18.38
N TRP A 200 7.85 -2.81 18.67
CA TRP A 200 6.51 -2.32 18.36
C TRP A 200 6.33 -2.06 16.87
N VAL A 201 7.30 -1.45 16.21
CA VAL A 201 7.25 -1.13 14.77
C VAL A 201 7.57 -2.33 13.89
N THR A 202 8.56 -3.17 14.26
CA THR A 202 9.06 -4.22 13.37
C THR A 202 8.21 -5.50 13.40
N ARG A 203 7.54 -5.80 14.51
CA ARG A 203 6.69 -7.00 14.64
C ARG A 203 5.56 -7.05 13.62
N PRO A 204 4.74 -6.00 13.44
CA PRO A 204 3.66 -6.00 12.44
C PRO A 204 4.17 -6.18 11.02
N VAL A 205 5.26 -5.46 10.65
CA VAL A 205 5.89 -5.58 9.34
C VAL A 205 6.39 -7.00 9.08
N ARG A 206 7.04 -7.63 10.05
CA ARG A 206 7.55 -9.01 9.92
C ARG A 206 6.41 -10.02 9.76
N LYS A 207 5.30 -9.84 10.47
CA LYS A 207 4.10 -10.68 10.29
C LYS A 207 3.54 -10.55 8.87
N LEU A 208 3.43 -9.33 8.36
CA LEU A 208 2.95 -9.08 7.00
C LEU A 208 3.89 -9.72 5.96
N THR A 209 5.20 -9.56 6.11
CA THR A 209 6.19 -10.20 5.23
C THR A 209 6.08 -11.73 5.24
N GLN A 210 5.85 -12.33 6.42
CA GLN A 210 5.65 -13.77 6.53
C GLN A 210 4.36 -14.23 5.84
N GLN A 211 3.26 -13.48 5.98
CA GLN A 211 2.01 -13.76 5.29
C GLN A 211 2.18 -13.69 3.77
N ILE A 212 2.91 -12.69 3.27
CA ILE A 212 3.22 -12.57 1.84
C ILE A 212 4.10 -13.73 1.34
N ALA A 213 5.12 -14.11 2.11
CA ALA A 213 5.99 -15.24 1.75
C ALA A 213 5.22 -16.58 1.70
N GLN A 214 4.20 -16.73 2.54
CA GLN A 214 3.30 -17.90 2.50
C GLN A 214 2.42 -17.93 1.25
N LEU A 215 2.10 -16.78 0.64
CA LEU A 215 1.35 -16.73 -0.62
C LEU A 215 2.17 -17.30 -1.79
N ASP A 216 3.47 -17.07 -1.79
CA ASP A 216 4.37 -17.57 -2.84
C ASP A 216 4.51 -19.11 -2.80
N SER A 217 4.57 -19.69 -1.60
CA SER A 217 4.69 -21.14 -1.41
C SER A 217 3.37 -21.90 -1.37
N GLY A 218 2.30 -21.26 -0.91
CA GLY A 218 0.98 -21.87 -0.71
C GLY A 218 0.01 -21.73 -1.87
N GLY A 219 0.37 -21.00 -2.93
CA GLY A 219 -0.44 -20.85 -4.12
C GLY A 219 -1.85 -20.30 -3.84
N MET A 220 -2.85 -20.84 -4.54
CA MET A 220 -4.25 -20.37 -4.44
C MET A 220 -4.88 -20.62 -3.08
N ASP A 221 -4.52 -21.70 -2.39
CA ASP A 221 -5.07 -22.02 -1.06
C ASP A 221 -4.69 -20.94 -0.03
N ALA A 222 -3.45 -20.44 -0.09
CA ALA A 222 -3.00 -19.35 0.76
C ALA A 222 -3.69 -18.02 0.43
N ILE A 223 -3.94 -17.74 -0.85
CA ILE A 223 -4.72 -16.57 -1.29
C ILE A 223 -6.14 -16.63 -0.75
N GLN A 224 -6.80 -17.79 -0.84
CA GLN A 224 -8.14 -18.00 -0.31
C GLN A 224 -8.20 -17.86 1.22
N ALA A 225 -7.20 -18.39 1.93
CA ALA A 225 -7.08 -18.24 3.38
C ALA A 225 -6.94 -16.76 3.77
N LEU A 226 -6.13 -16.00 3.03
CA LEU A 226 -5.97 -14.55 3.24
C LEU A 226 -7.24 -13.77 2.90
N ALA A 227 -7.93 -14.12 1.81
CA ALA A 227 -9.18 -13.49 1.38
C ALA A 227 -10.31 -13.68 2.43
N LYS A 228 -10.33 -14.83 3.12
CA LYS A 228 -11.28 -15.14 4.20
C LYS A 228 -10.88 -14.53 5.56
N SER A 229 -9.67 -13.99 5.68
CA SER A 229 -9.22 -13.36 6.93
C SER A 229 -10.12 -12.17 7.29
N PRO A 230 -10.52 -12.03 8.55
CA PRO A 230 -11.33 -10.90 8.98
C PRO A 230 -10.57 -9.59 8.73
N THR A 231 -11.16 -8.70 7.97
CA THR A 231 -10.65 -7.34 7.81
C THR A 231 -10.74 -6.64 9.17
N PRO A 232 -9.67 -6.05 9.70
CA PRO A 232 -9.76 -5.29 10.93
C PRO A 232 -10.87 -4.25 10.82
N ALA A 233 -11.83 -4.31 11.75
CA ALA A 233 -12.95 -3.37 11.76
C ALA A 233 -12.44 -1.96 12.11
N GLY A 234 -12.59 -1.00 11.22
CA GLY A 234 -12.24 0.40 11.42
C GLY A 234 -11.32 0.98 10.36
N ALA A 235 -11.20 2.31 10.36
CA ALA A 235 -10.23 3.00 9.51
C ALA A 235 -8.79 2.58 9.91
N PRO A 236 -7.89 2.39 8.95
CA PRO A 236 -6.51 2.01 9.25
C PRO A 236 -5.86 3.11 10.10
N ARG A 237 -5.26 2.72 11.23
CA ARG A 237 -4.65 3.63 12.20
C ARG A 237 -3.21 4.01 11.85
N ASP A 238 -2.56 3.21 11.02
CA ASP A 238 -1.18 3.38 10.59
C ASP A 238 -0.97 2.83 9.17
N GLU A 239 0.17 3.12 8.58
CA GLU A 239 0.54 2.72 7.21
C GLU A 239 0.64 1.20 7.06
N VAL A 240 1.01 0.49 8.12
CA VAL A 240 1.11 -0.99 8.11
C VAL A 240 -0.27 -1.61 8.05
N SER A 241 -1.23 -1.08 8.81
CA SER A 241 -2.64 -1.50 8.77
C SER A 241 -3.28 -1.21 7.41
N GLN A 242 -2.96 -0.06 6.81
CA GLN A 242 -3.40 0.30 5.45
C GLN A 242 -2.87 -0.68 4.41
N LEU A 243 -1.57 -1.01 4.49
CA LEU A 243 -0.94 -1.99 3.60
C LEU A 243 -1.56 -3.38 3.76
N GLN A 244 -1.82 -3.81 5.00
CA GLN A 244 -2.48 -5.09 5.28
C GLN A 244 -3.90 -5.14 4.68
N GLN A 245 -4.69 -4.07 4.82
CA GLN A 245 -6.02 -3.98 4.21
C GLN A 245 -5.96 -4.05 2.68
N ALA A 246 -5.00 -3.36 2.07
CA ALA A 246 -4.78 -3.40 0.62
C ALA A 246 -4.44 -4.82 0.13
N PHE A 247 -3.60 -5.56 0.86
CA PHE A 247 -3.27 -6.95 0.55
C PHE A 247 -4.48 -7.89 0.67
N VAL A 248 -5.29 -7.74 1.72
CA VAL A 248 -6.52 -8.54 1.88
C VAL A 248 -7.52 -8.23 0.75
N ALA A 249 -7.67 -6.96 0.37
CA ALA A 249 -8.52 -6.55 -0.75
C ALA A 249 -8.03 -7.13 -2.08
N LEU A 250 -6.72 -7.12 -2.33
CA LEU A 250 -6.11 -7.73 -3.51
C LEU A 250 -6.34 -9.25 -3.53
N ALA A 251 -6.12 -9.95 -2.40
CA ALA A 251 -6.38 -11.38 -2.29
C ALA A 251 -7.85 -11.73 -2.59
N LYS A 252 -8.81 -10.94 -2.07
CA LYS A 252 -10.24 -11.11 -2.38
C LYS A 252 -10.53 -10.94 -3.87
N ARG A 253 -9.92 -9.96 -4.51
CA ARG A 253 -10.10 -9.72 -5.94
C ARG A 253 -9.53 -10.86 -6.79
N ILE A 254 -8.35 -11.38 -6.41
CA ILE A 254 -7.73 -12.53 -7.09
C ILE A 254 -8.61 -13.78 -6.91
N ASP A 255 -9.10 -14.05 -5.70
CA ASP A 255 -9.99 -15.19 -5.44
C ASP A 255 -11.28 -15.11 -6.26
N GLN A 256 -11.93 -13.94 -6.32
CA GLN A 256 -13.12 -13.72 -7.15
C GLN A 256 -12.84 -13.96 -8.65
N GLN A 257 -11.71 -13.45 -9.16
CA GLN A 257 -11.31 -13.68 -10.55
C GLN A 257 -11.04 -15.15 -10.83
N TRP A 258 -10.36 -15.82 -9.89
CA TRP A 258 -10.07 -17.25 -10.02
C TRP A 258 -11.34 -18.08 -10.03
N GLN A 259 -12.26 -17.82 -9.12
CA GLN A 259 -13.56 -18.52 -9.11
C GLN A 259 -14.33 -18.30 -10.41
N SER A 260 -14.34 -17.05 -10.91
CA SER A 260 -14.96 -16.75 -12.21
C SER A 260 -14.31 -17.53 -13.36
N LEU A 261 -12.97 -17.61 -13.40
CA LEU A 261 -12.24 -18.40 -14.40
C LEU A 261 -12.53 -19.90 -14.29
N MET A 262 -12.59 -20.44 -13.08
CA MET A 262 -12.92 -21.84 -12.85
C MET A 262 -14.32 -22.18 -13.34
N VAL A 263 -15.30 -21.32 -13.05
CA VAL A 263 -16.67 -21.50 -13.57
C VAL A 263 -16.69 -21.44 -15.09
N GLN A 264 -15.98 -20.51 -15.71
CA GLN A 264 -15.88 -20.42 -17.17
C GLN A 264 -15.20 -21.65 -17.80
N ASP A 265 -14.10 -22.13 -17.20
CA ASP A 265 -13.40 -23.33 -17.69
C ASP A 265 -14.28 -24.58 -17.56
N GLN A 266 -14.98 -24.73 -16.43
CA GLN A 266 -15.93 -25.80 -16.22
C GLN A 266 -17.06 -25.77 -17.29
N GLN A 267 -17.66 -24.59 -17.51
CA GLN A 267 -18.68 -24.41 -18.55
C GLN A 267 -18.15 -24.73 -19.95
N ARG A 268 -16.90 -24.37 -20.24
CA ARG A 268 -16.23 -24.69 -21.50
C ARG A 268 -16.03 -26.19 -21.68
N ARG A 269 -15.59 -26.90 -20.65
CA ARG A 269 -15.40 -28.37 -20.68
C ARG A 269 -16.73 -29.08 -20.89
N GLU A 270 -17.77 -28.68 -20.16
CA GLU A 270 -19.09 -29.22 -20.30
C GLU A 270 -19.66 -29.00 -21.70
N PHE A 271 -19.47 -27.82 -22.26
CA PHE A 271 -19.89 -27.50 -23.63
C PHE A 271 -19.21 -28.40 -24.66
N ILE A 272 -17.90 -28.60 -24.60
CA ILE A 272 -17.15 -29.49 -25.50
C ILE A 272 -17.66 -30.94 -25.38
N ALA A 273 -17.86 -31.41 -24.16
CA ALA A 273 -18.37 -32.78 -23.93
C ALA A 273 -19.77 -32.99 -24.50
N ASN A 274 -20.67 -32.01 -24.33
CA ASN A 274 -22.02 -32.06 -24.87
C ASN A 274 -22.05 -32.04 -26.39
N ILE A 275 -21.27 -31.17 -27.03
CA ILE A 275 -21.14 -31.14 -28.49
C ILE A 275 -20.62 -32.48 -29.02
N SER A 276 -19.57 -33.02 -28.36
CA SER A 276 -19.02 -34.33 -28.76
C SER A 276 -20.04 -35.44 -28.69
N HIS A 277 -20.91 -35.41 -27.68
CA HIS A 277 -22.00 -36.36 -27.54
C HIS A 277 -23.07 -36.17 -28.66
N ASP A 278 -23.46 -34.91 -28.93
CA ASP A 278 -24.52 -34.60 -29.91
C ASP A 278 -24.09 -34.85 -31.36
N LEU A 279 -22.78 -34.76 -31.63
CA LEU A 279 -22.20 -35.18 -32.90
C LEU A 279 -22.03 -36.69 -33.00
N ARG A 280 -21.63 -37.39 -31.92
CA ARG A 280 -21.41 -38.84 -31.93
C ARG A 280 -22.66 -39.60 -32.25
N THR A 281 -23.82 -39.25 -31.68
CA THR A 281 -25.08 -39.97 -31.88
C THR A 281 -25.47 -40.05 -33.35
N PRO A 282 -25.63 -38.95 -34.12
CA PRO A 282 -25.97 -39.04 -35.54
C PRO A 282 -24.87 -39.68 -36.39
N LEU A 283 -23.57 -39.47 -36.04
CA LEU A 283 -22.47 -40.12 -36.74
C LEU A 283 -22.47 -41.65 -36.57
N THR A 284 -22.68 -42.14 -35.36
CA THR A 284 -22.82 -43.59 -35.11
C THR A 284 -24.00 -44.18 -35.87
N SER A 285 -25.16 -43.48 -35.88
CA SER A 285 -26.30 -43.89 -36.64
C SER A 285 -26.03 -43.91 -38.16
N LEU A 286 -25.41 -42.82 -38.69
CA LEU A 286 -24.99 -42.72 -40.08
C LEU A 286 -24.08 -43.88 -40.47
N HIS A 287 -23.03 -44.12 -39.67
CA HIS A 287 -22.06 -45.19 -39.90
C HIS A 287 -22.74 -46.56 -39.92
N GLY A 288 -23.59 -46.85 -38.91
CA GLY A 288 -24.30 -48.13 -38.81
C GLY A 288 -25.23 -48.42 -40.00
N TYR A 289 -25.95 -47.42 -40.50
CA TYR A 289 -26.79 -47.60 -41.68
C TYR A 289 -25.98 -47.77 -42.97
N LEU A 290 -24.88 -47.04 -43.14
CA LEU A 290 -23.98 -47.20 -44.29
C LEU A 290 -23.28 -48.56 -44.25
N GLU A 291 -22.83 -49.03 -43.08
CA GLU A 291 -22.23 -50.35 -42.88
C GLU A 291 -23.23 -51.45 -43.21
N THR A 292 -24.50 -51.30 -42.73
CA THR A 292 -25.59 -52.27 -43.07
C THR A 292 -25.83 -52.32 -44.56
N LEU A 293 -25.85 -51.17 -45.23
CA LEU A 293 -26.00 -51.10 -46.70
C LEU A 293 -24.84 -51.74 -47.42
N SER A 294 -23.61 -51.60 -46.92
CA SER A 294 -22.41 -52.18 -47.51
C SER A 294 -22.32 -53.70 -47.32
N VAL A 295 -22.59 -54.19 -46.11
CA VAL A 295 -22.41 -55.61 -45.75
C VAL A 295 -23.55 -56.47 -46.22
N LYS A 296 -24.80 -55.91 -46.21
CA LYS A 296 -26.01 -56.65 -46.57
C LYS A 296 -26.61 -56.24 -47.91
N SER A 297 -25.83 -55.66 -48.82
CA SER A 297 -26.31 -55.11 -50.12
C SER A 297 -27.11 -56.10 -50.92
N ASP A 298 -26.75 -57.38 -50.95
CA ASP A 298 -27.33 -58.43 -51.76
C ASP A 298 -28.60 -59.07 -51.15
N HIS A 299 -28.83 -58.76 -49.83
CA HIS A 299 -29.94 -59.35 -49.08
C HIS A 299 -31.04 -58.33 -48.69
N LEU A 300 -30.86 -57.05 -49.04
CA LEU A 300 -31.79 -55.98 -48.71
C LEU A 300 -32.82 -55.82 -49.84
N SER A 301 -34.13 -55.66 -49.47
CA SER A 301 -35.14 -55.20 -50.41
C SER A 301 -34.82 -53.79 -50.92
N ASN A 302 -35.30 -53.43 -52.11
CA ASN A 302 -35.16 -52.09 -52.64
C ASN A 302 -35.75 -51.00 -51.69
N GLU A 303 -36.85 -51.34 -51.02
CA GLU A 303 -37.54 -50.49 -50.05
C GLU A 303 -36.64 -50.26 -48.83
N ASP A 304 -36.04 -51.30 -48.24
CA ASP A 304 -35.14 -51.16 -47.09
C ASP A 304 -33.83 -50.40 -47.46
N ARG A 305 -33.29 -50.67 -48.65
CA ARG A 305 -32.15 -49.94 -49.16
C ARG A 305 -32.43 -48.42 -49.24
N GLN A 306 -33.57 -48.05 -49.83
CA GLN A 306 -33.98 -46.68 -49.95
C GLN A 306 -34.28 -46.06 -48.61
N ARG A 307 -34.89 -46.78 -47.69
CA ARG A 307 -35.15 -46.35 -46.31
C ARG A 307 -33.82 -46.06 -45.56
N TYR A 308 -32.82 -46.97 -45.62
CA TYR A 308 -31.54 -46.80 -44.95
C TYR A 308 -30.72 -45.66 -45.53
N LEU A 309 -30.74 -45.51 -46.87
CA LEU A 309 -30.14 -44.35 -47.54
C LEU A 309 -30.78 -43.03 -47.09
N ASN A 310 -32.09 -42.95 -46.97
CA ASN A 310 -32.78 -41.75 -46.50
C ASN A 310 -32.45 -41.43 -45.04
N ILE A 311 -32.36 -42.47 -44.18
CA ILE A 311 -31.92 -42.26 -42.79
C ILE A 311 -30.47 -41.76 -42.74
N ALA A 312 -29.56 -42.39 -43.50
CA ALA A 312 -28.17 -41.96 -43.57
C ALA A 312 -28.03 -40.52 -44.06
N LEU A 313 -28.77 -40.15 -45.09
CA LEU A 313 -28.79 -38.77 -45.61
C LEU A 313 -29.32 -37.77 -44.58
N THR A 314 -30.38 -38.16 -43.84
CA THR A 314 -30.95 -37.34 -42.77
C THR A 314 -29.95 -37.11 -41.63
N GLN A 315 -29.24 -38.18 -41.21
CA GLN A 315 -28.20 -38.04 -40.18
C GLN A 315 -27.02 -37.19 -40.68
N SER A 316 -26.58 -37.33 -41.93
CA SER A 316 -25.56 -36.51 -42.55
C SER A 316 -25.93 -35.02 -42.53
N LYS A 317 -27.16 -34.68 -42.97
CA LYS A 317 -27.67 -33.30 -42.92
C LYS A 317 -27.71 -32.75 -41.49
N LYS A 318 -28.06 -33.59 -40.49
CA LYS A 318 -28.07 -33.19 -39.08
C LYS A 318 -26.68 -32.89 -38.56
N VAL A 319 -25.67 -33.70 -38.91
CA VAL A 319 -24.25 -33.43 -38.56
C VAL A 319 -23.78 -32.13 -39.19
N GLY A 320 -24.02 -31.91 -40.49
CA GLY A 320 -23.66 -30.71 -41.20
C GLY A 320 -24.26 -29.46 -40.55
N ARG A 321 -25.55 -29.49 -40.17
CA ARG A 321 -26.20 -28.38 -39.46
C ARG A 321 -25.56 -28.10 -38.08
N LEU A 322 -25.34 -29.15 -37.30
CA LEU A 322 -24.68 -28.97 -35.97
C LEU A 322 -23.29 -28.40 -36.09
N ALA A 323 -22.50 -28.84 -37.09
CA ALA A 323 -21.17 -28.28 -37.32
C ALA A 323 -21.24 -26.80 -37.72
N GLN A 324 -22.20 -26.42 -38.56
CA GLN A 324 -22.40 -25.03 -38.98
C GLN A 324 -22.80 -24.13 -37.82
N GLU A 325 -23.77 -24.57 -37.00
CA GLU A 325 -24.22 -23.85 -35.81
C GLU A 325 -23.08 -23.68 -34.79
N LEU A 326 -22.24 -24.69 -34.60
CA LEU A 326 -21.07 -24.62 -33.74
C LEU A 326 -20.04 -23.61 -34.24
N PHE A 327 -19.76 -23.62 -35.53
CA PHE A 327 -18.82 -22.68 -36.15
C PHE A 327 -19.30 -21.23 -36.02
N GLU A 328 -20.61 -21.03 -36.26
CA GLU A 328 -21.25 -19.72 -36.10
C GLU A 328 -21.18 -19.23 -34.65
N LEU A 329 -21.52 -20.07 -33.68
CA LEU A 329 -21.45 -19.73 -32.25
C LEU A 329 -20.03 -19.39 -31.83
N ALA A 330 -19.05 -20.19 -32.25
CA ALA A 330 -17.64 -19.92 -31.96
C ALA A 330 -17.19 -18.56 -32.49
N ARG A 331 -17.54 -18.21 -33.75
CA ARG A 331 -17.19 -16.89 -34.34
C ARG A 331 -17.85 -15.73 -33.59
N LEU A 332 -19.09 -15.90 -33.14
CA LEU A 332 -19.82 -14.90 -32.37
C LEU A 332 -19.21 -14.70 -30.96
N GLU A 333 -18.77 -15.79 -30.30
CA GLU A 333 -18.24 -15.76 -28.94
C GLU A 333 -16.81 -15.15 -28.88
N TYR A 334 -15.95 -15.50 -29.83
CA TYR A 334 -14.58 -14.98 -29.88
C TYR A 334 -14.46 -13.55 -30.44
N GLY A 335 -15.61 -12.90 -30.75
CA GLY A 335 -15.61 -11.53 -31.24
C GLY A 335 -15.00 -11.37 -32.64
N VAL A 336 -14.88 -12.48 -33.39
CA VAL A 336 -14.40 -12.48 -34.76
C VAL A 336 -15.38 -11.75 -35.69
N VAL A 337 -16.68 -11.81 -35.35
CA VAL A 337 -17.74 -11.15 -36.11
C VAL A 337 -18.26 -9.96 -35.31
N LYS A 338 -18.17 -8.79 -35.88
CA LYS A 338 -18.78 -7.57 -35.37
C LYS A 338 -20.05 -7.26 -36.17
N PRO A 339 -21.17 -6.88 -35.51
CA PRO A 339 -22.37 -6.50 -36.22
C PRO A 339 -22.12 -5.31 -37.15
N GLN A 340 -22.53 -5.44 -38.40
CA GLN A 340 -22.55 -4.32 -39.36
C GLN A 340 -23.96 -3.69 -39.29
N LYS A 341 -24.11 -2.75 -38.35
CA LYS A 341 -25.40 -2.11 -38.10
C LYS A 341 -25.76 -1.15 -39.22
N GLU A 342 -26.96 -1.28 -39.71
CA GLU A 342 -27.58 -0.41 -40.71
C GLU A 342 -29.07 -0.17 -40.39
N PRO A 343 -29.64 0.97 -40.78
CA PRO A 343 -31.05 1.19 -40.59
C PRO A 343 -31.90 0.40 -41.58
N PHE A 344 -32.82 -0.46 -41.09
CA PHE A 344 -33.73 -1.22 -41.93
C PHE A 344 -35.13 -1.38 -41.29
N SER A 345 -36.11 -1.75 -42.11
CA SER A 345 -37.47 -2.04 -41.65
C SER A 345 -37.59 -3.45 -41.08
N LEU A 346 -37.76 -3.56 -39.76
CA LEU A 346 -37.97 -4.88 -39.12
C LEU A 346 -39.29 -5.52 -39.55
N SER A 347 -40.30 -4.72 -39.91
CA SER A 347 -41.59 -5.19 -40.41
C SER A 347 -41.43 -5.90 -41.76
N GLU A 348 -40.66 -5.33 -42.70
CA GLU A 348 -40.36 -5.94 -43.99
C GLU A 348 -39.54 -7.21 -43.81
N LEU A 349 -38.52 -7.21 -42.96
CA LEU A 349 -37.73 -8.39 -42.68
C LEU A 349 -38.56 -9.54 -42.13
N VAL A 350 -39.53 -9.28 -41.25
CA VAL A 350 -40.45 -10.32 -40.74
C VAL A 350 -41.31 -10.88 -41.86
N GLN A 351 -41.80 -10.06 -42.79
CA GLN A 351 -42.57 -10.54 -43.96
C GLN A 351 -41.73 -11.41 -44.88
N ASP A 352 -40.48 -10.98 -45.17
CA ASP A 352 -39.55 -11.75 -46.00
C ASP A 352 -39.22 -13.12 -45.37
N VAL A 353 -39.02 -13.17 -44.07
CA VAL A 353 -38.78 -14.43 -43.35
C VAL A 353 -40.03 -15.29 -43.34
N PHE A 354 -41.22 -14.73 -43.17
CA PHE A 354 -42.50 -15.49 -43.26
C PHE A 354 -42.67 -16.15 -44.62
N GLN A 355 -42.41 -15.40 -45.70
CA GLN A 355 -42.50 -15.94 -47.06
C GLN A 355 -41.57 -17.15 -47.28
N LYS A 356 -40.37 -17.15 -46.69
CA LYS A 356 -39.44 -18.29 -46.74
C LYS A 356 -39.99 -19.56 -46.08
N PHE A 357 -40.83 -19.41 -45.05
CA PHE A 357 -41.38 -20.55 -44.32
C PHE A 357 -42.83 -20.92 -44.72
N GLU A 358 -43.45 -20.16 -45.60
CA GLU A 358 -44.85 -20.36 -46.03
C GLU A 358 -45.11 -21.80 -46.50
N LEU A 359 -44.33 -22.29 -47.43
CA LEU A 359 -44.47 -23.66 -47.96
C LEU A 359 -44.28 -24.74 -46.88
N ALA A 360 -43.34 -24.52 -45.93
CA ALA A 360 -43.08 -25.46 -44.86
C ALA A 360 -44.21 -25.53 -43.83
N THR A 361 -44.89 -24.42 -43.59
CA THR A 361 -46.06 -24.35 -42.69
C THR A 361 -47.30 -24.83 -43.34
N GLU A 362 -47.54 -24.52 -44.60
CA GLU A 362 -48.66 -25.06 -45.39
C GLU A 362 -48.63 -26.58 -45.44
N THR A 363 -47.48 -27.20 -45.71
CA THR A 363 -47.32 -28.67 -45.76
C THR A 363 -47.69 -29.32 -44.42
N ARG A 364 -47.63 -28.57 -43.29
CA ARG A 364 -48.04 -29.06 -41.97
C ARG A 364 -49.40 -28.52 -41.51
N GLY A 365 -50.13 -27.82 -42.37
CA GLY A 365 -51.38 -27.15 -42.01
C GLY A 365 -51.31 -26.15 -40.91
N GLN A 366 -50.09 -25.64 -40.61
CA GLN A 366 -49.84 -24.62 -39.58
C GLN A 366 -50.16 -23.21 -40.13
N LYS A 367 -50.56 -22.27 -39.26
CA LYS A 367 -50.86 -20.87 -39.64
C LYS A 367 -49.83 -19.92 -39.08
N LEU A 368 -49.25 -19.08 -39.96
CA LEU A 368 -48.40 -17.96 -39.59
C LEU A 368 -49.25 -16.68 -39.49
N LEU A 369 -49.16 -15.96 -38.37
CA LEU A 369 -49.88 -14.71 -38.15
C LEU A 369 -48.86 -13.62 -37.78
N ALA A 370 -48.99 -12.45 -38.41
CA ALA A 370 -48.18 -11.27 -38.08
C ALA A 370 -49.08 -10.15 -37.53
N ASP A 371 -48.87 -9.74 -36.31
CA ASP A 371 -49.53 -8.59 -35.66
C ASP A 371 -48.50 -7.46 -35.52
N ILE A 372 -48.41 -6.62 -36.53
CA ILE A 372 -47.43 -5.54 -36.64
C ILE A 372 -48.14 -4.21 -36.38
N THR A 373 -47.72 -3.53 -35.30
CA THR A 373 -48.24 -2.19 -35.01
C THR A 373 -47.86 -1.23 -36.14
N PRO A 374 -48.78 -0.42 -36.68
CA PRO A 374 -48.46 0.55 -37.71
C PRO A 374 -47.45 1.59 -37.24
N GLY A 375 -46.55 2.01 -38.14
CA GLY A 375 -45.59 3.09 -37.86
C GLY A 375 -44.38 2.71 -37.00
N ILE A 376 -43.95 1.45 -37.04
CA ILE A 376 -42.71 1.01 -36.45
C ILE A 376 -41.54 1.73 -37.14
N PRO A 377 -40.64 2.42 -36.42
CA PRO A 377 -39.49 3.08 -37.01
C PRO A 377 -38.44 2.06 -37.47
N LEU A 378 -37.48 2.52 -38.31
CA LEU A 378 -36.33 1.71 -38.69
C LEU A 378 -35.50 1.35 -37.46
N VAL A 379 -35.00 0.11 -37.43
CA VAL A 379 -34.07 -0.36 -36.37
C VAL A 379 -32.65 -0.27 -36.87
N ASN A 380 -31.70 0.02 -35.95
CA ASN A 380 -30.27 0.11 -36.28
C ASN A 380 -29.55 -1.16 -35.81
N ALA A 381 -29.51 -2.17 -36.68
CA ALA A 381 -28.97 -3.49 -36.39
C ALA A 381 -28.33 -4.13 -37.63
N ASP A 382 -27.66 -5.25 -37.46
CA ASP A 382 -27.17 -6.08 -38.58
C ASP A 382 -28.33 -6.92 -39.14
N LEU A 383 -28.74 -6.58 -40.35
CA LEU A 383 -29.90 -7.22 -41.01
C LEU A 383 -29.74 -8.75 -41.08
N GLY A 384 -28.58 -9.25 -41.51
CA GLY A 384 -28.35 -10.69 -41.65
C GLY A 384 -28.35 -11.41 -40.29
N MET A 385 -27.84 -10.78 -39.24
CA MET A 385 -27.91 -11.35 -37.89
C MET A 385 -29.33 -11.37 -37.33
N ILE A 386 -30.13 -10.31 -37.52
CA ILE A 386 -31.51 -10.27 -37.05
C ILE A 386 -32.37 -11.26 -37.89
N GLU A 387 -32.14 -11.37 -39.19
CA GLU A 387 -32.76 -12.42 -40.01
C GLU A 387 -32.46 -13.82 -39.43
N ARG A 388 -31.21 -14.06 -39.01
CA ARG A 388 -30.80 -15.32 -38.38
C ARG A 388 -31.53 -15.59 -37.07
N VAL A 389 -31.73 -14.56 -36.23
CA VAL A 389 -32.57 -14.64 -35.03
C VAL A 389 -33.97 -15.08 -35.33
N LEU A 390 -34.64 -14.40 -36.27
CA LEU A 390 -36.00 -14.72 -36.67
C LEU A 390 -36.14 -16.15 -37.26
N THR A 391 -35.20 -16.50 -38.12
CA THR A 391 -35.16 -17.84 -38.77
C THR A 391 -34.98 -18.95 -37.72
N ASN A 392 -34.08 -18.80 -36.76
CA ASN A 392 -33.87 -19.79 -35.71
C ASN A 392 -35.08 -19.93 -34.80
N LEU A 393 -35.75 -18.84 -34.45
CA LEU A 393 -36.95 -18.87 -33.61
C LEU A 393 -38.16 -19.46 -34.33
N LEU A 394 -38.34 -19.10 -35.61
CA LEU A 394 -39.40 -19.65 -36.45
C LEU A 394 -39.21 -21.14 -36.76
N ASP A 395 -38.00 -21.59 -37.14
CA ASP A 395 -37.70 -23.02 -37.35
C ASP A 395 -38.01 -23.83 -36.07
N ASN A 396 -37.67 -23.26 -34.92
CA ASN A 396 -38.00 -23.90 -33.63
C ASN A 396 -39.50 -23.95 -33.38
N ALA A 397 -40.22 -22.88 -33.62
CA ALA A 397 -41.70 -22.83 -33.47
C ALA A 397 -42.39 -23.82 -34.41
N ILE A 398 -42.04 -23.86 -35.72
CA ILE A 398 -42.59 -24.76 -36.71
C ILE A 398 -42.35 -26.23 -36.35
N ARG A 399 -41.17 -26.54 -35.79
CA ARG A 399 -40.80 -27.91 -35.38
C ARG A 399 -41.65 -28.41 -34.22
N HIS A 400 -41.97 -27.54 -33.27
CA HIS A 400 -42.63 -27.91 -32.02
C HIS A 400 -44.14 -27.65 -32.02
N THR A 401 -44.65 -26.90 -32.97
CA THR A 401 -46.09 -26.69 -33.13
C THR A 401 -46.74 -27.91 -33.82
N PRO A 402 -47.85 -28.48 -33.30
CA PRO A 402 -48.56 -29.58 -33.94
C PRO A 402 -49.22 -29.12 -35.26
N GLU A 403 -49.69 -30.11 -36.06
CA GLU A 403 -50.44 -29.85 -37.23
C GLU A 403 -51.70 -29.02 -36.90
N GLY A 404 -52.05 -28.06 -37.73
CA GLY A 404 -53.15 -27.15 -37.51
C GLY A 404 -52.89 -26.04 -36.45
N GLY A 405 -51.72 -26.05 -35.82
CA GLY A 405 -51.36 -25.04 -34.82
C GLY A 405 -51.08 -23.67 -35.42
N VAL A 406 -50.90 -22.68 -34.53
CA VAL A 406 -50.69 -21.27 -34.89
C VAL A 406 -49.37 -20.78 -34.34
N ILE A 407 -48.64 -20.05 -35.18
CA ILE A 407 -47.41 -19.34 -34.84
C ILE A 407 -47.67 -17.85 -35.11
N GLU A 408 -47.54 -17.03 -34.06
CA GLU A 408 -47.84 -15.60 -34.11
C GLU A 408 -46.59 -14.81 -33.82
N ILE A 409 -46.29 -13.79 -34.64
CA ILE A 409 -45.28 -12.80 -34.35
C ILE A 409 -45.92 -11.42 -34.10
N LYS A 410 -45.51 -10.74 -33.00
CA LYS A 410 -45.96 -9.40 -32.70
C LYS A 410 -44.80 -8.42 -32.67
N LEU A 411 -44.99 -7.26 -33.30
CA LEU A 411 -44.04 -6.15 -33.27
C LEU A 411 -44.72 -4.89 -32.73
N TRP A 412 -44.04 -4.26 -31.76
CA TRP A 412 -44.49 -2.95 -31.25
C TRP A 412 -43.31 -2.15 -30.78
N LYS A 413 -43.43 -0.80 -30.80
CA LYS A 413 -42.45 0.12 -30.25
C LYS A 413 -42.57 0.20 -28.73
N ASN A 414 -41.45 0.16 -28.02
CA ASN A 414 -41.36 0.41 -26.58
C ASN A 414 -40.15 1.29 -26.28
N GLY A 415 -40.38 2.60 -26.12
CA GLY A 415 -39.30 3.56 -25.91
C GLY A 415 -38.36 3.62 -27.12
N GLU A 416 -37.05 3.45 -26.85
CA GLU A 416 -35.95 3.44 -27.85
C GLU A 416 -35.68 2.04 -28.45
N GLN A 417 -36.65 1.13 -28.37
CA GLN A 417 -36.50 -0.22 -28.89
C GLN A 417 -37.78 -0.68 -29.57
N VAL A 418 -37.61 -1.58 -30.54
CA VAL A 418 -38.72 -2.35 -31.11
C VAL A 418 -38.76 -3.72 -30.42
N MET A 419 -39.87 -4.05 -29.81
CA MET A 419 -40.12 -5.34 -29.19
C MET A 419 -40.65 -6.32 -30.23
N VAL A 420 -40.10 -7.54 -30.18
CA VAL A 420 -40.53 -8.68 -31.00
C VAL A 420 -40.95 -9.79 -30.07
N GLN A 421 -42.13 -10.31 -30.29
CA GLN A 421 -42.69 -11.44 -29.57
C GLN A 421 -43.07 -12.53 -30.55
N LEU A 422 -42.53 -13.74 -30.40
CA LEU A 422 -42.88 -14.91 -31.16
C LEU A 422 -43.54 -15.92 -30.24
N LYS A 423 -44.78 -16.31 -30.59
CA LYS A 423 -45.63 -17.20 -29.83
C LYS A 423 -46.04 -18.40 -30.68
N ASP A 424 -46.01 -19.59 -30.10
CA ASP A 424 -46.53 -20.81 -30.71
C ASP A 424 -47.62 -21.46 -29.86
N THR A 425 -48.36 -22.40 -30.46
CA THR A 425 -49.39 -23.23 -29.80
C THR A 425 -48.90 -24.65 -29.56
N GLY A 426 -47.59 -24.84 -29.42
CA GLY A 426 -46.97 -26.14 -29.16
C GLY A 426 -47.17 -26.63 -27.72
N PRO A 427 -46.46 -27.69 -27.31
CA PRO A 427 -46.60 -28.27 -25.96
C PRO A 427 -46.04 -27.35 -24.84
N GLY A 428 -45.38 -26.25 -25.22
CA GLY A 428 -44.70 -25.38 -24.28
C GLY A 428 -43.34 -25.92 -23.82
N ILE A 429 -42.81 -25.30 -22.79
CA ILE A 429 -41.49 -25.63 -22.25
C ILE A 429 -41.65 -26.06 -20.80
N ALA A 430 -41.08 -27.22 -20.45
CA ALA A 430 -41.14 -27.75 -19.09
C ALA A 430 -40.47 -26.78 -18.10
N PRO A 431 -41.01 -26.58 -16.89
CA PRO A 431 -40.51 -25.64 -15.93
C PRO A 431 -39.00 -25.81 -15.62
N GLU A 432 -38.56 -27.08 -15.55
CA GLU A 432 -37.18 -27.43 -15.22
C GLU A 432 -36.18 -27.03 -16.31
N LEU A 433 -36.65 -26.71 -17.52
CA LEU A 433 -35.85 -26.38 -18.68
C LEU A 433 -35.79 -24.88 -18.95
N LYS A 434 -36.67 -24.08 -18.33
CA LYS A 434 -36.79 -22.62 -18.60
C LYS A 434 -35.50 -21.88 -18.35
N ASP A 435 -34.82 -22.16 -17.22
CA ASP A 435 -33.60 -21.47 -16.84
C ASP A 435 -32.38 -21.88 -17.68
N SER A 436 -32.44 -23.05 -18.31
CA SER A 436 -31.34 -23.61 -19.10
C SER A 436 -31.47 -23.41 -20.62
N LEU A 437 -32.58 -22.84 -21.11
CA LEU A 437 -32.86 -22.67 -22.55
C LEU A 437 -31.78 -21.89 -23.30
N PHE A 438 -31.28 -20.86 -22.69
CA PHE A 438 -30.31 -19.90 -23.26
C PHE A 438 -28.90 -20.06 -22.70
N VAL A 439 -28.72 -21.06 -21.82
CA VAL A 439 -27.43 -21.34 -21.18
C VAL A 439 -26.79 -22.55 -21.80
N ARG A 440 -25.49 -22.64 -21.78
CA ARG A 440 -24.75 -23.83 -22.22
C ARG A 440 -25.24 -25.04 -21.43
N PRO A 441 -25.61 -26.16 -22.09
CA PRO A 441 -26.07 -27.35 -21.39
C PRO A 441 -25.02 -27.87 -20.42
N SER A 442 -25.39 -28.14 -19.15
CA SER A 442 -24.52 -28.78 -18.16
C SER A 442 -24.67 -30.30 -18.16
N ILE A 443 -23.55 -31.02 -17.98
CA ILE A 443 -23.54 -32.50 -17.87
C ILE A 443 -24.26 -32.97 -16.60
N LEU A 444 -24.29 -32.10 -15.57
CA LEU A 444 -24.88 -32.42 -14.27
C LEU A 444 -26.41 -32.38 -14.27
N SER A 445 -27.03 -31.81 -15.32
CA SER A 445 -28.49 -31.89 -15.46
C SER A 445 -28.89 -33.30 -15.85
N THR A 446 -29.40 -34.03 -14.88
CA THR A 446 -29.90 -35.43 -15.03
C THR A 446 -31.09 -35.56 -15.95
N ASN A 447 -31.62 -34.48 -16.51
CA ASN A 447 -32.80 -34.49 -17.37
C ASN A 447 -32.44 -34.91 -18.79
N LYS A 448 -32.90 -36.10 -19.17
CA LYS A 448 -32.80 -36.69 -20.50
C LYS A 448 -33.44 -35.85 -21.63
N HIS A 449 -34.16 -34.79 -21.32
CA HIS A 449 -34.81 -33.90 -22.25
C HIS A 449 -34.04 -32.60 -22.41
N ARG A 450 -33.18 -32.53 -23.40
CA ARG A 450 -32.45 -31.32 -23.77
C ARG A 450 -33.42 -30.35 -24.45
N ALA A 451 -33.67 -29.23 -23.81
CA ALA A 451 -34.68 -28.26 -24.25
C ALA A 451 -34.19 -27.25 -25.27
N GLY A 452 -32.98 -27.20 -25.67
CA GLY A 452 -32.53 -26.21 -26.65
C GLY A 452 -31.28 -26.67 -27.40
N GLY A 453 -31.32 -26.60 -28.73
CA GLY A 453 -30.13 -26.74 -29.57
C GLY A 453 -29.27 -25.47 -29.55
N LEU A 454 -28.16 -25.52 -30.27
CA LEU A 454 -27.22 -24.37 -30.44
C LEU A 454 -27.93 -23.11 -31.00
N GLY A 455 -29.08 -23.28 -31.70
CA GLY A 455 -29.84 -22.19 -32.29
C GLY A 455 -30.29 -21.11 -31.30
N LEU A 456 -30.80 -21.48 -30.09
CA LEU A 456 -31.22 -20.50 -29.09
C LEU A 456 -30.02 -19.77 -28.45
N MET A 457 -28.86 -20.42 -28.35
CA MET A 457 -27.64 -19.79 -27.90
C MET A 457 -27.13 -18.77 -28.94
N ILE A 458 -27.19 -19.12 -30.22
CA ILE A 458 -26.88 -18.20 -31.32
C ILE A 458 -27.79 -16.97 -31.26
N VAL A 459 -29.09 -17.18 -31.10
CA VAL A 459 -30.09 -16.11 -30.96
C VAL A 459 -29.71 -15.18 -29.81
N ARG A 460 -29.48 -15.71 -28.61
CA ARG A 460 -29.11 -14.90 -27.45
C ARG A 460 -27.80 -14.12 -27.69
N ARG A 461 -26.82 -14.78 -28.29
CA ARG A 461 -25.50 -14.13 -28.53
C ARG A 461 -25.60 -12.99 -29.54
N ILE A 462 -26.37 -13.18 -30.62
CA ILE A 462 -26.63 -12.12 -31.60
C ILE A 462 -27.33 -10.92 -30.94
N LEU A 463 -28.38 -11.16 -30.15
CA LEU A 463 -29.11 -10.10 -29.48
C LEU A 463 -28.20 -9.35 -28.47
N GLN A 464 -27.36 -10.06 -27.73
CA GLN A 464 -26.37 -9.41 -26.82
C GLN A 464 -25.38 -8.52 -27.56
N LEU A 465 -24.93 -8.91 -28.75
CA LEU A 465 -24.07 -8.07 -29.60
C LEU A 465 -24.78 -6.78 -30.07
N HIS A 466 -26.12 -6.81 -30.11
CA HIS A 466 -26.95 -5.64 -30.43
C HIS A 466 -27.42 -4.86 -29.20
N GLY A 467 -27.01 -5.26 -27.98
CA GLY A 467 -27.41 -4.59 -26.73
C GLY A 467 -28.77 -4.99 -26.19
N GLY A 468 -29.37 -6.07 -26.76
CA GLY A 468 -30.62 -6.67 -26.31
C GLY A 468 -30.41 -8.01 -25.60
N ASP A 469 -31.51 -8.63 -25.18
CA ASP A 469 -31.52 -10.01 -24.67
C ASP A 469 -32.86 -10.66 -25.05
N ILE A 470 -32.93 -11.98 -24.95
CA ILE A 470 -34.13 -12.78 -25.20
C ILE A 470 -34.63 -13.36 -23.88
N ARG A 471 -35.93 -13.37 -23.69
CA ARG A 471 -36.59 -14.00 -22.55
C ARG A 471 -37.76 -14.86 -22.97
N LEU A 472 -38.04 -15.89 -22.18
CA LEU A 472 -39.29 -16.67 -22.25
C LEU A 472 -40.35 -15.93 -21.42
N VAL A 473 -41.49 -15.64 -22.04
CA VAL A 473 -42.62 -15.01 -21.36
C VAL A 473 -43.60 -16.10 -20.94
N GLU A 474 -43.99 -16.10 -19.67
CA GLU A 474 -44.97 -17.05 -19.16
C GLU A 474 -46.36 -16.81 -19.80
N GLN A 475 -46.95 -17.85 -20.28
CA GLN A 475 -48.29 -17.82 -20.87
C GLN A 475 -49.30 -18.50 -19.96
N GLN A 476 -50.54 -17.99 -19.97
CA GLN A 476 -51.69 -18.64 -19.33
C GLN A 476 -52.20 -19.84 -20.13
N LYS A 477 -51.84 -19.91 -21.41
CA LYS A 477 -52.23 -20.98 -22.34
C LYS A 477 -51.04 -21.82 -22.75
N GLN A 478 -51.28 -23.03 -23.27
CA GLN A 478 -50.26 -23.93 -23.79
C GLN A 478 -49.47 -23.29 -24.94
N GLY A 479 -48.16 -23.56 -25.03
CA GLY A 479 -47.24 -23.02 -26.03
C GLY A 479 -46.03 -22.35 -25.44
N ALA A 480 -45.06 -21.95 -26.28
CA ALA A 480 -43.92 -21.14 -25.89
C ALA A 480 -44.07 -19.69 -26.42
N CYS A 481 -43.50 -18.74 -25.69
CA CYS A 481 -43.52 -17.34 -26.07
C CYS A 481 -42.15 -16.71 -25.80
N PHE A 482 -41.41 -16.46 -26.87
CA PHE A 482 -40.12 -15.79 -26.83
C PHE A 482 -40.30 -14.30 -27.11
N GLN A 483 -39.63 -13.48 -26.32
CA GLN A 483 -39.63 -12.02 -26.48
C GLN A 483 -38.21 -11.48 -26.45
N PHE A 484 -37.91 -10.58 -27.40
CA PHE A 484 -36.63 -9.89 -27.47
C PHE A 484 -36.83 -8.45 -27.95
N SER A 485 -35.78 -7.65 -27.86
CA SER A 485 -35.78 -6.25 -28.31
C SER A 485 -34.65 -5.98 -29.28
N VAL A 486 -34.89 -5.04 -30.20
CA VAL A 486 -33.92 -4.51 -31.16
C VAL A 486 -33.86 -2.98 -30.95
N PRO A 487 -32.68 -2.36 -30.79
CA PRO A 487 -32.56 -0.90 -30.63
C PRO A 487 -32.94 -0.15 -31.93
N LEU A 488 -33.43 1.07 -31.76
CA LEU A 488 -33.77 1.97 -32.86
C LEU A 488 -32.51 2.64 -33.43
#